data_c8cf87615792ef3ca03c8c9f5e602d47
#
_entry.id   c8cf87615792ef3ca03c8c9f5e602d47
#
_cell.length_a   1.000
_cell.length_b   1.000
_cell.length_c   1.000
_cell.angle_alpha   90.00
_cell.angle_beta   90.00
_cell.angle_gamma   90.00
#
_symmetry.space_group_name_H-M   'P 1'
#
loop_
_entity.id
_entity.type
_entity.pdbx_description
1 polymer ?
#
loop_
_entity_poly.entity_id
_entity_poly.type
_entity_poly.pdbx_seq_one_letter_code
_entity_poly.pdbx_strand_id
1 'polypeptide(L)'
;TSSYIRAKLGLYWRTWLTRDYLNKYLSHQTFYQLRLKNEIDNPDQRIEEDVRTLTQESLKLFEIALESGFQLIGFAGLLWSISQPLMFFLLGYSVIGSAIAALCFGKPLIRINAEQLSREADFRYDLARIRENTEAIALYRGESQELSQSQQQFSRVFNNFTQLIRWQLGLNLFQNHYRYATFIIPGIILAPRLFAGELEIGDVTQAGAAFTLTLSALALIVLQLQQLTSLGAASQRLQTLQATFGSSPNTSLGTSLNTSQPSSLPAITLQTGPSLKIAHLSLVTPDGQKQLIRDLS
;
A
#
# COMPACT_ATOMS: atom_id res chain seq x y z
N THR A 1 -13.73 11.19 -19.76
CA THR A 1 -13.36 12.48 -19.12
C THR A 1 -12.98 12.31 -17.65
N SER A 2 -13.69 11.51 -16.83
CA SER A 2 -13.37 11.28 -15.41
C SER A 2 -11.96 10.72 -15.21
N SER A 3 -11.55 9.72 -15.97
CA SER A 3 -10.23 9.11 -15.89
C SER A 3 -9.09 10.11 -16.14
N TYR A 4 -9.27 11.05 -17.07
CA TYR A 4 -8.28 12.10 -17.33
C TYR A 4 -8.17 13.06 -16.15
N ILE A 5 -9.30 13.50 -15.58
CA ILE A 5 -9.32 14.40 -14.42
C ILE A 5 -8.66 13.73 -13.23
N ARG A 6 -9.01 12.48 -12.95
CA ARG A 6 -8.39 11.69 -11.88
C ARG A 6 -6.87 11.56 -12.06
N ALA A 7 -6.43 11.21 -13.27
CA ALA A 7 -4.99 11.06 -13.55
C ALA A 7 -4.24 12.38 -13.36
N LYS A 8 -4.81 13.50 -13.83
CA LYS A 8 -4.21 14.84 -13.69
C LYS A 8 -4.18 15.29 -12.23
N LEU A 9 -5.27 15.08 -11.49
CA LEU A 9 -5.34 15.39 -10.05
C LEU A 9 -4.32 14.54 -9.27
N GLY A 10 -4.23 13.24 -9.57
CA GLY A 10 -3.26 12.33 -8.97
C GLY A 10 -1.81 12.77 -9.23
N LEU A 11 -1.52 13.24 -10.44
CA LEU A 11 -0.19 13.74 -10.79
C LEU A 11 0.16 15.00 -9.98
N TYR A 12 -0.75 15.96 -9.86
CA TYR A 12 -0.50 17.18 -9.07
C TYR A 12 -0.35 16.85 -7.58
N TRP A 13 -1.21 16.00 -7.03
CA TRP A 13 -1.12 15.57 -5.64
C TRP A 13 0.19 14.82 -5.35
N ARG A 14 0.55 13.87 -6.24
CA ARG A 14 1.83 13.17 -6.16
C ARG A 14 3.01 14.16 -6.22
N THR A 15 2.99 15.12 -7.13
CA THR A 15 4.06 16.13 -7.26
C THR A 15 4.21 16.95 -5.98
N TRP A 16 3.11 17.41 -5.41
CA TRP A 16 3.11 18.16 -4.17
C TRP A 16 3.67 17.33 -3.01
N LEU A 17 3.15 16.11 -2.84
CA LEU A 17 3.54 15.23 -1.75
C LEU A 17 5.00 14.77 -1.87
N THR A 18 5.43 14.38 -3.07
CA THR A 18 6.83 14.00 -3.33
C THR A 18 7.78 15.15 -3.02
N ARG A 19 7.43 16.38 -3.42
CA ARG A 19 8.25 17.57 -3.12
C ARG A 19 8.35 17.83 -1.63
N ASP A 20 7.26 17.70 -0.88
CA ASP A 20 7.24 17.85 0.58
C ASP A 20 8.15 16.82 1.27
N TYR A 21 8.02 15.54 0.89
CA TYR A 21 8.88 14.48 1.44
C TYR A 21 10.35 14.64 1.07
N LEU A 22 10.67 15.03 -0.18
CA LEU A 22 12.04 15.27 -0.61
C LEU A 22 12.67 16.46 0.15
N ASN A 23 11.92 17.53 0.33
CA ASN A 23 12.40 18.68 1.09
C ASN A 23 12.71 18.29 2.55
N LYS A 24 11.84 17.52 3.20
CA LYS A 24 12.05 17.02 4.57
C LYS A 24 13.21 16.03 4.66
N TYR A 25 13.33 15.13 3.69
CA TYR A 25 14.38 14.12 3.63
C TYR A 25 15.77 14.72 3.44
N LEU A 26 15.89 15.72 2.56
CA LEU A 26 17.16 16.37 2.25
C LEU A 26 17.51 17.53 3.20
N SER A 27 16.50 18.07 3.95
CA SER A 27 16.76 19.13 4.92
C SER A 27 17.51 18.61 6.14
N HIS A 28 18.34 19.46 6.75
CA HIS A 28 19.04 19.19 8.00
C HIS A 28 19.82 17.87 8.06
N GLN A 29 20.29 17.37 6.90
CA GLN A 29 21.00 16.09 6.79
C GLN A 29 20.18 14.88 7.31
N THR A 30 18.85 14.95 7.25
CA THR A 30 17.95 13.91 7.75
C THR A 30 18.22 12.55 7.09
N PHE A 31 18.55 12.52 5.78
CA PHE A 31 18.95 11.30 5.07
C PHE A 31 20.16 10.60 5.70
N TYR A 32 21.13 11.37 6.21
CA TYR A 32 22.31 10.84 6.87
C TYR A 32 21.97 10.29 8.27
N GLN A 33 21.14 11.01 9.04
CA GLN A 33 20.70 10.57 10.36
C GLN A 33 19.85 9.30 10.28
N LEU A 34 18.96 9.18 9.31
CA LEU A 34 18.18 7.96 9.06
C LEU A 34 19.06 6.76 8.78
N ARG A 35 20.12 6.95 7.98
CA ARG A 35 21.08 5.88 7.68
C ARG A 35 21.88 5.43 8.92
N LEU A 36 22.27 6.37 9.79
CA LEU A 36 23.02 6.04 11.01
C LEU A 36 22.18 5.28 12.02
N LYS A 37 20.92 5.69 12.21
CA LYS A 37 20.03 5.06 13.18
C LYS A 37 19.45 3.73 12.72
N ASN A 38 19.47 3.46 11.43
CA ASN A 38 18.91 2.25 10.79
C ASN A 38 17.46 1.95 11.21
N GLU A 39 16.70 3.01 11.58
CA GLU A 39 15.33 2.90 12.09
C GLU A 39 14.31 2.69 10.97
N ILE A 40 14.65 3.09 9.75
CA ILE A 40 13.74 3.04 8.58
C ILE A 40 14.44 2.35 7.42
N ASP A 41 13.81 1.28 6.96
CA ASP A 41 14.21 0.58 5.76
C ASP A 41 13.70 1.30 4.49
N ASN A 42 14.58 1.44 3.49
CA ASN A 42 14.31 1.96 2.15
C ASN A 42 13.47 3.26 2.10
N PRO A 43 13.95 4.39 2.63
CA PRO A 43 13.23 5.66 2.60
C PRO A 43 12.99 6.17 1.17
N ASP A 44 13.87 5.87 0.23
CA ASP A 44 13.76 6.14 -1.21
C ASP A 44 12.53 5.45 -1.83
N GLN A 45 12.33 4.16 -1.54
CA GLN A 45 11.16 3.40 -1.97
C GLN A 45 9.87 3.99 -1.40
N ARG A 46 9.87 4.42 -0.14
CA ARG A 46 8.70 5.07 0.47
C ARG A 46 8.33 6.37 -0.23
N ILE A 47 9.31 7.19 -0.58
CA ILE A 47 9.08 8.47 -1.26
C ILE A 47 8.61 8.25 -2.71
N GLU A 48 9.11 7.22 -3.42
CA GLU A 48 8.70 6.95 -4.80
C GLU A 48 7.42 6.13 -4.87
N GLU A 49 7.39 4.94 -4.26
CA GLU A 49 6.35 3.94 -4.44
C GLU A 49 5.15 4.16 -3.53
N ASP A 50 5.39 4.43 -2.21
CA ASP A 50 4.27 4.62 -1.27
C ASP A 50 3.52 5.92 -1.52
N VAL A 51 4.21 7.01 -1.91
CA VAL A 51 3.55 8.26 -2.33
C VAL A 51 2.71 8.04 -3.58
N ARG A 52 3.22 7.28 -4.56
CA ARG A 52 2.47 6.92 -5.76
C ARG A 52 1.24 6.11 -5.42
N THR A 53 1.40 5.06 -4.63
CA THR A 53 0.30 4.18 -4.19
C THR A 53 -0.74 4.97 -3.41
N LEU A 54 -0.33 5.78 -2.43
CA LEU A 54 -1.24 6.62 -1.65
C LEU A 54 -2.08 7.53 -2.55
N THR A 55 -1.45 8.26 -3.46
CA THR A 55 -2.16 9.24 -4.30
C THR A 55 -3.06 8.59 -5.34
N GLN A 56 -2.62 7.52 -5.99
CA GLN A 56 -3.39 6.85 -7.04
C GLN A 56 -4.53 6.01 -6.48
N GLU A 57 -4.27 5.18 -5.46
CA GLU A 57 -5.30 4.31 -4.90
C GLU A 57 -6.34 5.10 -4.10
N SER A 58 -5.96 6.18 -3.39
CA SER A 58 -6.94 7.04 -2.70
C SER A 58 -7.94 7.68 -3.67
N LEU A 59 -7.46 8.23 -4.78
CA LEU A 59 -8.33 8.87 -5.78
C LEU A 59 -9.23 7.84 -6.49
N LYS A 60 -8.69 6.65 -6.77
CA LYS A 60 -9.46 5.56 -7.35
C LYS A 60 -10.57 5.10 -6.40
N LEU A 61 -10.24 4.86 -5.14
CA LEU A 61 -11.22 4.47 -4.12
C LEU A 61 -12.27 5.56 -3.90
N PHE A 62 -11.87 6.83 -3.92
CA PHE A 62 -12.79 7.96 -3.80
C PHE A 62 -13.78 8.02 -4.98
N GLU A 63 -13.29 7.87 -6.23
CA GLU A 63 -14.14 7.81 -7.43
C GLU A 63 -15.16 6.66 -7.32
N ILE A 64 -14.70 5.47 -6.98
CA ILE A 64 -15.54 4.28 -6.80
C ILE A 64 -16.56 4.49 -5.68
N ALA A 65 -16.17 5.08 -4.55
CA ALA A 65 -17.07 5.36 -3.43
C ALA A 65 -18.17 6.37 -3.80
N LEU A 66 -17.80 7.43 -4.55
CA LEU A 66 -18.78 8.39 -5.06
C LEU A 66 -19.76 7.75 -6.04
N GLU A 67 -19.26 7.00 -7.01
CA GLU A 67 -20.10 6.29 -7.99
C GLU A 67 -21.07 5.34 -7.29
N SER A 68 -20.58 4.55 -6.35
CA SER A 68 -21.42 3.63 -5.57
C SER A 68 -22.40 4.35 -4.67
N GLY A 69 -22.03 5.50 -4.12
CA GLY A 69 -22.95 6.34 -3.33
C GLY A 69 -24.14 6.83 -4.18
N PHE A 70 -23.88 7.34 -5.38
CA PHE A 70 -24.94 7.75 -6.31
C PHE A 70 -25.80 6.57 -6.76
N GLN A 71 -25.16 5.42 -7.07
CA GLN A 71 -25.90 4.20 -7.43
C GLN A 71 -26.81 3.74 -6.29
N LEU A 72 -26.31 3.74 -5.05
CA LEU A 72 -27.09 3.38 -3.88
C LEU A 72 -28.32 4.27 -3.69
N ILE A 73 -28.15 5.58 -3.73
CA ILE A 73 -29.26 6.54 -3.55
C ILE A 73 -30.29 6.36 -4.65
N GLY A 74 -29.87 6.29 -5.93
CA GLY A 74 -30.77 6.20 -7.06
C GLY A 74 -31.50 4.84 -7.13
N PHE A 75 -30.71 3.75 -7.15
CA PHE A 75 -31.29 2.42 -7.41
C PHE A 75 -31.90 1.76 -6.17
N ALA A 76 -31.41 2.05 -4.97
CA ALA A 76 -32.07 1.59 -3.75
C ALA A 76 -33.44 2.28 -3.57
N GLY A 77 -33.53 3.58 -3.89
CA GLY A 77 -34.82 4.31 -3.89
C GLY A 77 -35.80 3.73 -4.92
N LEU A 78 -35.32 3.43 -6.13
CA LEU A 78 -36.11 2.77 -7.16
C LEU A 78 -36.59 1.38 -6.73
N LEU A 79 -35.68 0.56 -6.20
CA LEU A 79 -36.02 -0.79 -5.72
C LEU A 79 -37.02 -0.77 -4.57
N TRP A 80 -36.88 0.19 -3.67
CA TRP A 80 -37.83 0.42 -2.57
C TRP A 80 -39.24 0.75 -3.08
N SER A 81 -39.37 1.57 -4.15
CA SER A 81 -40.64 1.93 -4.73
C SER A 81 -41.36 0.79 -5.45
N ILE A 82 -40.58 -0.17 -6.04
CA ILE A 82 -41.14 -1.35 -6.72
C ILE A 82 -41.49 -2.44 -5.71
N SER A 83 -40.58 -2.77 -4.80
CA SER A 83 -40.76 -3.87 -3.85
C SER A 83 -39.91 -3.74 -2.61
N GLN A 84 -40.51 -3.39 -1.46
CA GLN A 84 -39.85 -3.36 -0.16
C GLN A 84 -39.32 -4.73 0.26
N PRO A 85 -40.06 -5.88 0.09
CA PRO A 85 -39.53 -7.19 0.42
C PRO A 85 -38.24 -7.52 -0.34
N LEU A 86 -38.13 -7.13 -1.62
CA LEU A 86 -36.95 -7.36 -2.43
C LEU A 86 -35.75 -6.55 -1.91
N MET A 87 -35.99 -5.33 -1.41
CA MET A 87 -34.95 -4.49 -0.81
C MET A 87 -34.42 -5.11 0.49
N PHE A 88 -35.28 -5.58 1.39
CA PHE A 88 -34.83 -6.25 2.61
C PHE A 88 -34.05 -7.53 2.32
N PHE A 89 -34.53 -8.32 1.34
CA PHE A 89 -33.81 -9.50 0.87
C PHE A 89 -32.41 -9.12 0.35
N LEU A 90 -32.30 -8.07 -0.46
CA LEU A 90 -31.03 -7.60 -0.97
C LEU A 90 -30.06 -7.23 0.13
N LEU A 91 -30.51 -6.51 1.16
CA LEU A 91 -29.65 -6.14 2.30
C LEU A 91 -29.10 -7.38 3.01
N GLY A 92 -29.97 -8.33 3.34
CA GLY A 92 -29.56 -9.61 3.96
C GLY A 92 -28.60 -10.39 3.07
N TYR A 93 -28.92 -10.50 1.78
CA TYR A 93 -28.07 -11.18 0.79
C TYR A 93 -26.70 -10.52 0.63
N SER A 94 -26.64 -9.19 0.59
CA SER A 94 -25.38 -8.43 0.51
C SER A 94 -24.51 -8.65 1.76
N VAL A 95 -25.09 -8.58 2.96
CA VAL A 95 -24.36 -8.79 4.23
C VAL A 95 -23.81 -10.22 4.30
N ILE A 96 -24.63 -11.22 4.00
CA ILE A 96 -24.22 -12.64 4.04
C ILE A 96 -23.13 -12.91 3.00
N GLY A 97 -23.33 -12.46 1.75
CA GLY A 97 -22.35 -12.66 0.69
C GLY A 97 -21.01 -11.97 0.98
N SER A 98 -21.07 -10.74 1.50
CA SER A 98 -19.88 -9.99 1.91
C SER A 98 -19.14 -10.66 3.07
N ALA A 99 -19.88 -11.16 4.07
CA ALA A 99 -19.30 -11.88 5.19
C ALA A 99 -18.62 -13.18 4.74
N ILE A 100 -19.25 -13.97 3.87
CA ILE A 100 -18.65 -15.19 3.30
C ILE A 100 -17.39 -14.84 2.52
N ALA A 101 -17.44 -13.85 1.62
CA ALA A 101 -16.28 -13.44 0.84
C ALA A 101 -15.11 -12.99 1.73
N ALA A 102 -15.36 -12.17 2.75
CA ALA A 102 -14.33 -11.65 3.63
C ALA A 102 -13.74 -12.73 4.56
N LEU A 103 -14.58 -13.56 5.15
CA LEU A 103 -14.15 -14.55 6.16
C LEU A 103 -13.55 -15.80 5.52
N CYS A 104 -14.17 -16.31 4.44
CA CYS A 104 -13.70 -17.54 3.80
C CYS A 104 -12.52 -17.30 2.84
N PHE A 105 -12.52 -16.20 2.11
CA PHE A 105 -11.52 -15.95 1.07
C PHE A 105 -10.56 -14.83 1.42
N GLY A 106 -11.02 -13.76 2.09
CA GLY A 106 -10.20 -12.57 2.33
C GLY A 106 -8.93 -12.87 3.14
N LYS A 107 -9.05 -13.45 4.32
CA LYS A 107 -7.91 -13.77 5.18
C LYS A 107 -6.89 -14.71 4.54
N PRO A 108 -7.28 -15.86 3.94
CA PRO A 108 -6.33 -16.74 3.26
C PRO A 108 -5.61 -16.05 2.09
N LEU A 109 -6.34 -15.30 1.26
CA LEU A 109 -5.76 -14.62 0.11
C LEU A 109 -4.75 -13.55 0.51
N ILE A 110 -5.05 -12.73 1.53
CA ILE A 110 -4.12 -11.72 2.05
C ILE A 110 -2.83 -12.39 2.52
N ARG A 111 -2.93 -13.48 3.30
CA ARG A 111 -1.76 -14.19 3.82
C ARG A 111 -0.92 -14.80 2.70
N ILE A 112 -1.55 -15.54 1.76
CA ILE A 112 -0.86 -16.20 0.66
C ILE A 112 -0.21 -15.17 -0.28
N ASN A 113 -0.87 -14.04 -0.52
CA ASN A 113 -0.31 -12.97 -1.35
C ASN A 113 0.89 -12.28 -0.67
N ALA A 114 0.83 -12.04 0.63
CA ALA A 114 1.97 -11.51 1.38
C ALA A 114 3.16 -12.48 1.37
N GLU A 115 2.91 -13.78 1.52
CA GLU A 115 3.92 -14.82 1.42
C GLU A 115 4.50 -14.92 0.00
N GLN A 116 3.68 -14.71 -1.05
CA GLN A 116 4.15 -14.66 -2.43
C GLN A 116 5.16 -13.55 -2.65
N LEU A 117 4.87 -12.34 -2.16
CA LEU A 117 5.78 -11.20 -2.27
C LEU A 117 7.12 -11.46 -1.54
N SER A 118 7.07 -12.08 -0.37
CA SER A 118 8.28 -12.47 0.36
C SER A 118 9.13 -13.48 -0.43
N ARG A 119 8.51 -14.55 -0.95
CA ARG A 119 9.23 -15.58 -1.71
C ARG A 119 9.81 -15.05 -3.02
N GLU A 120 9.12 -14.12 -3.69
CA GLU A 120 9.67 -13.44 -4.87
C GLU A 120 10.85 -12.53 -4.52
N ALA A 121 10.80 -11.86 -3.38
CA ALA A 121 11.92 -11.07 -2.89
C ALA A 121 13.14 -11.95 -2.55
N ASP A 122 12.94 -13.10 -1.90
CA ASP A 122 14.00 -14.07 -1.61
C ASP A 122 14.65 -14.61 -2.88
N PHE A 123 13.84 -14.96 -3.88
CA PHE A 123 14.34 -15.42 -5.18
C PHE A 123 15.13 -14.32 -5.91
N ARG A 124 14.65 -13.08 -5.89
CA ARG A 124 15.37 -11.93 -6.45
C ARG A 124 16.70 -11.70 -5.75
N TYR A 125 16.72 -11.80 -4.42
CA TYR A 125 17.94 -11.68 -3.62
C TYR A 125 18.96 -12.77 -3.99
N ASP A 126 18.51 -14.02 -4.19
CA ASP A 126 19.38 -15.14 -4.60
C ASP A 126 20.03 -14.84 -5.98
N LEU A 127 19.26 -14.37 -6.95
CA LEU A 127 19.79 -13.95 -8.26
C LEU A 127 20.76 -12.77 -8.18
N ALA A 128 20.49 -11.80 -7.30
CA ALA A 128 21.39 -10.67 -7.08
C ALA A 128 22.71 -11.15 -6.46
N ARG A 129 22.67 -12.07 -5.49
CA ARG A 129 23.84 -12.71 -4.87
C ARG A 129 24.71 -13.43 -5.90
N ILE A 130 24.11 -14.18 -6.82
CA ILE A 130 24.82 -14.84 -7.92
C ILE A 130 25.53 -13.80 -8.79
N ARG A 131 24.84 -12.73 -9.16
CA ARG A 131 25.43 -11.66 -9.98
C ARG A 131 26.61 -10.98 -9.28
N GLU A 132 26.52 -10.75 -7.97
CA GLU A 132 27.56 -10.09 -7.19
C GLU A 132 28.78 -10.99 -6.97
N ASN A 133 28.60 -12.31 -6.97
CA ASN A 133 29.66 -13.29 -6.71
C ASN A 133 30.09 -14.07 -7.97
N THR A 134 29.87 -13.51 -9.16
CA THR A 134 30.09 -14.17 -10.45
C THR A 134 31.51 -14.74 -10.60
N GLU A 135 32.52 -13.98 -10.20
CA GLU A 135 33.93 -14.40 -10.30
C GLU A 135 34.24 -15.59 -9.39
N ALA A 136 33.76 -15.56 -8.15
CA ALA A 136 33.93 -16.67 -7.21
C ALA A 136 33.25 -17.94 -7.70
N ILE A 137 31.99 -17.83 -8.18
CA ILE A 137 31.24 -18.98 -8.71
C ILE A 137 31.96 -19.60 -9.90
N ALA A 138 32.46 -18.77 -10.84
CA ALA A 138 33.20 -19.25 -12.01
C ALA A 138 34.54 -19.91 -11.60
N LEU A 139 35.27 -19.33 -10.66
CA LEU A 139 36.54 -19.85 -10.20
C LEU A 139 36.40 -21.24 -9.54
N TYR A 140 35.39 -21.40 -8.70
CA TYR A 140 35.14 -22.66 -7.96
C TYR A 140 34.27 -23.65 -8.76
N ARG A 141 33.83 -23.31 -10.01
CA ARG A 141 32.91 -24.11 -10.83
C ARG A 141 31.63 -24.47 -10.09
N GLY A 142 31.05 -23.48 -9.39
CA GLY A 142 29.88 -23.66 -8.53
C GLY A 142 28.54 -23.56 -9.25
N GLU A 143 28.50 -23.48 -10.60
CA GLU A 143 27.29 -23.21 -11.39
C GLU A 143 26.18 -24.23 -11.14
N SER A 144 26.52 -25.50 -11.01
CA SER A 144 25.53 -26.57 -10.78
C SER A 144 24.88 -26.47 -9.40
N GLN A 145 25.64 -26.05 -8.39
CA GLN A 145 25.13 -25.85 -7.03
C GLN A 145 24.21 -24.63 -6.99
N GLU A 146 24.63 -23.51 -7.59
CA GLU A 146 23.84 -22.29 -7.65
C GLU A 146 22.55 -22.50 -8.44
N LEU A 147 22.61 -23.25 -9.57
CA LEU A 147 21.44 -23.62 -10.34
C LEU A 147 20.43 -24.42 -9.49
N SER A 148 20.91 -25.44 -8.77
CA SER A 148 20.05 -26.26 -7.91
C SER A 148 19.38 -25.43 -6.81
N GLN A 149 20.14 -24.53 -6.20
CA GLN A 149 19.62 -23.63 -5.15
C GLN A 149 18.55 -22.67 -5.71
N SER A 150 18.84 -22.03 -6.85
CA SER A 150 17.89 -21.10 -7.47
C SER A 150 16.62 -21.82 -7.95
N GLN A 151 16.75 -23.04 -8.49
CA GLN A 151 15.58 -23.87 -8.82
C GLN A 151 14.75 -24.24 -7.59
N GLN A 152 15.38 -24.52 -6.46
CA GLN A 152 14.66 -24.77 -5.20
C GLN A 152 13.92 -23.53 -4.71
N GLN A 153 14.54 -22.35 -4.77
CA GLN A 153 13.88 -21.10 -4.41
C GLN A 153 12.69 -20.81 -5.34
N PHE A 154 12.90 -20.97 -6.66
CA PHE A 154 11.81 -20.79 -7.62
C PHE A 154 10.66 -21.78 -7.41
N SER A 155 10.96 -23.03 -7.04
CA SER A 155 9.92 -24.02 -6.70
C SER A 155 9.05 -23.58 -5.54
N ARG A 156 9.62 -22.89 -4.55
CA ARG A 156 8.83 -22.31 -3.42
C ARG A 156 7.89 -21.20 -3.92
N VAL A 157 8.39 -20.32 -4.81
CA VAL A 157 7.57 -19.30 -5.48
C VAL A 157 6.42 -19.95 -6.24
N PHE A 158 6.73 -20.93 -7.09
CA PHE A 158 5.76 -21.64 -7.92
C PHE A 158 4.66 -22.34 -7.11
N ASN A 159 5.04 -23.04 -6.04
CA ASN A 159 4.09 -23.75 -5.19
C ASN A 159 3.12 -22.80 -4.48
N ASN A 160 3.63 -21.68 -3.96
CA ASN A 160 2.79 -20.68 -3.32
C ASN A 160 1.87 -19.98 -4.32
N PHE A 161 2.40 -19.65 -5.52
CA PHE A 161 1.61 -19.05 -6.60
C PHE A 161 0.50 -19.99 -7.09
N THR A 162 0.78 -21.28 -7.17
CA THR A 162 -0.22 -22.31 -7.49
C THR A 162 -1.34 -22.34 -6.43
N GLN A 163 -0.97 -22.21 -5.17
CA GLN A 163 -1.95 -22.10 -4.08
C GLN A 163 -2.79 -20.81 -4.20
N LEU A 164 -2.15 -19.69 -4.52
CA LEU A 164 -2.82 -18.41 -4.74
C LEU A 164 -3.86 -18.52 -5.85
N ILE A 165 -3.49 -19.11 -7.01
CA ILE A 165 -4.40 -19.33 -8.14
C ILE A 165 -5.62 -20.17 -7.74
N ARG A 166 -5.43 -21.24 -6.94
CA ARG A 166 -6.55 -22.07 -6.48
C ARG A 166 -7.52 -21.29 -5.60
N TRP A 167 -7.02 -20.47 -4.69
CA TRP A 167 -7.86 -19.62 -3.86
C TRP A 167 -8.58 -18.52 -4.66
N GLN A 168 -7.89 -17.92 -5.65
CA GLN A 168 -8.51 -16.97 -6.58
C GLN A 168 -9.60 -17.61 -7.43
N LEU A 169 -9.38 -18.84 -7.91
CA LEU A 169 -10.40 -19.60 -8.62
C LEU A 169 -11.64 -19.82 -7.76
N GLY A 170 -11.46 -20.25 -6.50
CA GLY A 170 -12.56 -20.43 -5.55
C GLY A 170 -13.36 -19.14 -5.33
N LEU A 171 -12.65 -18.01 -5.12
CA LEU A 171 -13.29 -16.70 -4.98
C LEU A 171 -14.05 -16.30 -6.25
N ASN A 172 -13.45 -16.47 -7.43
CA ASN A 172 -14.07 -16.13 -8.71
C ASN A 172 -15.33 -16.98 -8.96
N LEU A 173 -15.30 -18.27 -8.65
CA LEU A 173 -16.48 -19.12 -8.75
C LEU A 173 -17.58 -18.66 -7.81
N PHE A 174 -17.25 -18.37 -6.54
CA PHE A 174 -18.20 -17.81 -5.59
C PHE A 174 -18.81 -16.50 -6.09
N GLN A 175 -17.98 -15.56 -6.53
CA GLN A 175 -18.43 -14.25 -7.05
C GLN A 175 -19.32 -14.40 -8.28
N ASN A 176 -19.01 -15.32 -9.19
CA ASN A 176 -19.82 -15.56 -10.38
C ASN A 176 -21.20 -16.12 -9.99
N HIS A 177 -21.27 -17.15 -9.12
CA HIS A 177 -22.56 -17.69 -8.66
C HIS A 177 -23.36 -16.61 -7.91
N TYR A 178 -22.71 -15.87 -7.04
CA TYR A 178 -23.31 -14.77 -6.29
C TYR A 178 -23.90 -13.70 -7.23
N ARG A 179 -23.20 -13.36 -8.29
CA ARG A 179 -23.67 -12.40 -9.31
C ARG A 179 -24.79 -12.97 -10.18
N TYR A 180 -24.70 -14.24 -10.62
CA TYR A 180 -25.79 -14.83 -11.44
C TYR A 180 -27.10 -14.95 -10.67
N ALA A 181 -27.06 -15.16 -9.38
CA ALA A 181 -28.25 -15.18 -8.54
C ALA A 181 -29.04 -13.85 -8.61
N THR A 182 -28.37 -12.73 -8.89
CA THR A 182 -29.02 -11.41 -9.03
C THR A 182 -29.98 -11.31 -10.21
N PHE A 183 -29.81 -12.13 -11.24
CA PHE A 183 -30.75 -12.18 -12.37
C PHE A 183 -31.99 -13.03 -12.07
N ILE A 184 -31.83 -14.08 -11.25
CA ILE A 184 -32.89 -15.06 -10.98
C ILE A 184 -33.77 -14.62 -9.80
N ILE A 185 -33.16 -14.11 -8.75
CA ILE A 185 -33.84 -13.81 -7.47
C ILE A 185 -34.98 -12.76 -7.61
N PRO A 186 -34.75 -11.59 -8.29
CA PRO A 186 -35.82 -10.62 -8.47
C PRO A 186 -37.01 -11.21 -9.24
N GLY A 187 -36.74 -12.02 -10.26
CA GLY A 187 -37.78 -12.70 -11.04
C GLY A 187 -38.64 -13.63 -10.17
N ILE A 188 -38.03 -14.45 -9.32
CA ILE A 188 -38.75 -15.36 -8.42
C ILE A 188 -39.58 -14.59 -7.40
N ILE A 189 -39.03 -13.56 -6.77
CA ILE A 189 -39.70 -12.79 -5.71
C ILE A 189 -40.87 -11.97 -6.29
N LEU A 190 -40.71 -11.45 -7.51
CA LEU A 190 -41.74 -10.60 -8.16
C LEU A 190 -42.72 -11.40 -8.99
N ALA A 191 -42.46 -12.66 -9.34
CA ALA A 191 -43.34 -13.51 -10.15
C ALA A 191 -44.79 -13.56 -9.67
N PRO A 192 -45.12 -13.72 -8.38
CA PRO A 192 -46.52 -13.74 -7.91
C PRO A 192 -47.26 -12.43 -8.23
N ARG A 193 -46.61 -11.29 -8.07
CA ARG A 193 -47.18 -9.98 -8.34
C ARG A 193 -47.32 -9.71 -9.85
N LEU A 194 -46.37 -10.21 -10.66
CA LEU A 194 -46.45 -10.16 -12.10
C LEU A 194 -47.65 -10.98 -12.64
N PHE A 195 -47.80 -12.23 -12.14
CA PHE A 195 -48.94 -13.08 -12.55
C PHE A 195 -50.28 -12.60 -12.02
N ALA A 196 -50.31 -11.83 -10.92
CA ALA A 196 -51.48 -11.17 -10.42
C ALA A 196 -51.90 -9.91 -11.23
N GLY A 197 -51.05 -9.48 -12.19
CA GLY A 197 -51.26 -8.27 -13.00
C GLY A 197 -50.98 -6.96 -12.25
N GLU A 198 -50.31 -7.01 -11.10
CA GLU A 198 -49.93 -5.85 -10.30
C GLU A 198 -48.67 -5.15 -10.83
N LEU A 199 -47.85 -5.86 -11.58
CA LEU A 199 -46.60 -5.37 -12.16
C LEU A 199 -46.52 -5.71 -13.65
N GLU A 200 -45.85 -4.85 -14.40
CA GLU A 200 -45.51 -5.11 -15.79
C GLU A 200 -44.16 -5.81 -15.92
N ILE A 201 -43.89 -6.44 -17.08
CA ILE A 201 -42.59 -7.08 -17.36
C ILE A 201 -41.45 -6.07 -17.27
N GLY A 202 -41.74 -4.81 -17.63
CA GLY A 202 -40.83 -3.68 -17.51
C GLY A 202 -40.35 -3.44 -16.07
N ASP A 203 -41.30 -3.49 -15.10
CA ASP A 203 -41.00 -3.31 -13.68
C ASP A 203 -40.07 -4.40 -13.13
N VAL A 204 -40.27 -5.66 -13.54
CA VAL A 204 -39.41 -6.79 -13.13
C VAL A 204 -38.02 -6.62 -13.70
N THR A 205 -37.90 -6.21 -14.95
CA THR A 205 -36.57 -5.96 -15.58
C THR A 205 -35.84 -4.80 -14.88
N GLN A 206 -36.59 -3.70 -14.61
CA GLN A 206 -36.05 -2.54 -13.91
C GLN A 206 -35.62 -2.88 -12.48
N ALA A 207 -36.42 -3.68 -11.75
CA ALA A 207 -36.08 -4.16 -10.43
C ALA A 207 -34.83 -5.06 -10.43
N GLY A 208 -34.67 -5.93 -11.45
CA GLY A 208 -33.49 -6.75 -11.63
C GLY A 208 -32.21 -5.94 -11.86
N ALA A 209 -32.29 -4.91 -12.71
CA ALA A 209 -31.18 -3.98 -12.94
C ALA A 209 -30.83 -3.19 -11.66
N ALA A 210 -31.86 -2.63 -10.98
CA ALA A 210 -31.69 -1.90 -9.73
C ALA A 210 -31.09 -2.79 -8.63
N PHE A 211 -31.55 -4.03 -8.53
CA PHE A 211 -31.02 -5.03 -7.60
C PHE A 211 -29.52 -5.28 -7.83
N THR A 212 -29.13 -5.50 -9.08
CA THR A 212 -27.73 -5.76 -9.46
C THR A 212 -26.82 -4.57 -9.16
N LEU A 213 -27.25 -3.35 -9.50
CA LEU A 213 -26.47 -2.15 -9.26
C LEU A 213 -26.34 -1.80 -7.77
N THR A 214 -27.45 -1.95 -7.02
CA THR A 214 -27.44 -1.74 -5.56
C THR A 214 -26.55 -2.78 -4.85
N LEU A 215 -26.62 -4.06 -5.26
CA LEU A 215 -25.77 -5.10 -4.72
C LEU A 215 -24.29 -4.81 -4.99
N SER A 216 -23.95 -4.38 -6.21
CA SER A 216 -22.57 -4.03 -6.58
C SER A 216 -22.03 -2.89 -5.72
N ALA A 217 -22.85 -1.88 -5.44
CA ALA A 217 -22.51 -0.77 -4.59
C ALA A 217 -22.30 -1.18 -3.12
N LEU A 218 -23.14 -2.08 -2.59
CA LEU A 218 -22.99 -2.63 -1.24
C LEU A 218 -21.77 -3.56 -1.08
N ALA A 219 -21.42 -4.30 -2.13
CA ALA A 219 -20.29 -5.22 -2.13
C ALA A 219 -18.92 -4.52 -2.31
N LEU A 220 -18.90 -3.21 -2.49
CA LEU A 220 -17.70 -2.42 -2.79
C LEU A 220 -16.53 -2.69 -1.84
N ILE A 221 -16.76 -2.69 -0.53
CA ILE A 221 -15.71 -2.89 0.48
C ILE A 221 -14.99 -4.23 0.26
N VAL A 222 -15.76 -5.29 -0.05
CA VAL A 222 -15.21 -6.62 -0.29
C VAL A 222 -14.44 -6.70 -1.60
N LEU A 223 -14.98 -6.06 -2.65
CA LEU A 223 -14.36 -6.03 -3.98
C LEU A 223 -13.05 -5.22 -3.99
N GLN A 224 -12.94 -4.21 -3.14
CA GLN A 224 -11.77 -3.33 -3.07
C GLN A 224 -10.85 -3.62 -1.87
N LEU A 225 -11.02 -4.75 -1.20
CA LEU A 225 -10.26 -5.09 0.02
C LEU A 225 -8.73 -5.06 -0.20
N GLN A 226 -8.26 -5.54 -1.34
CA GLN A 226 -6.83 -5.53 -1.68
C GLN A 226 -6.29 -4.10 -1.82
N GLN A 227 -7.02 -3.22 -2.50
CA GLN A 227 -6.65 -1.82 -2.65
C GLN A 227 -6.68 -1.07 -1.32
N LEU A 228 -7.68 -1.33 -0.48
CA LEU A 228 -7.76 -0.76 0.87
C LEU A 228 -6.57 -1.21 1.73
N THR A 229 -6.17 -2.48 1.63
CA THR A 229 -5.02 -3.01 2.37
C THR A 229 -3.71 -2.39 1.89
N SER A 230 -3.49 -2.27 0.58
CA SER A 230 -2.28 -1.65 0.01
C SER A 230 -2.19 -0.17 0.37
N LEU A 231 -3.32 0.56 0.30
CA LEU A 231 -3.41 1.96 0.72
C LEU A 231 -3.09 2.13 2.21
N GLY A 232 -3.66 1.26 3.07
CA GLY A 232 -3.38 1.26 4.50
C GLY A 232 -1.90 1.05 4.81
N ALA A 233 -1.27 0.07 4.15
CA ALA A 233 0.16 -0.21 4.31
C ALA A 233 1.04 0.95 3.85
N ALA A 234 0.78 1.54 2.67
CA ALA A 234 1.51 2.70 2.17
C ALA A 234 1.35 3.91 3.09
N SER A 235 0.11 4.18 3.57
CA SER A 235 -0.17 5.25 4.52
C SER A 235 0.61 5.08 5.83
N GLN A 236 0.62 3.88 6.39
CA GLN A 236 1.36 3.58 7.63
C GLN A 236 2.87 3.76 7.46
N ARG A 237 3.45 3.30 6.35
CA ARG A 237 4.89 3.47 6.07
C ARG A 237 5.26 4.95 5.90
N LEU A 238 4.42 5.73 5.21
CA LEU A 238 4.62 7.16 5.06
C LEU A 238 4.47 7.92 6.39
N GLN A 239 3.51 7.55 7.24
CA GLN A 239 3.37 8.13 8.59
C GLN A 239 4.61 7.84 9.45
N THR A 240 5.14 6.62 9.40
CA THR A 240 6.37 6.27 10.11
C THR A 240 7.55 7.12 9.63
N LEU A 241 7.70 7.30 8.31
CA LEU A 241 8.72 8.16 7.73
C LEU A 241 8.54 9.63 8.15
N GLN A 242 7.32 10.12 8.17
CA GLN A 242 7.02 11.50 8.57
C GLN A 242 7.30 11.74 10.08
N ALA A 243 6.99 10.77 10.93
CA ALA A 243 7.26 10.85 12.36
C ALA A 243 8.76 11.00 12.65
N THR A 244 9.61 10.31 11.89
CA THR A 244 11.07 10.44 12.03
C THR A 244 11.62 11.79 11.55
N PHE A 245 10.98 12.46 10.59
CA PHE A 245 11.36 13.83 10.22
C PHE A 245 11.09 14.84 11.35
N GLY A 246 10.05 14.60 12.16
CA GLY A 246 9.70 15.45 13.31
C GLY A 246 10.51 15.17 14.59
N SER A 247 11.09 13.98 14.72
CA SER A 247 11.88 13.56 15.89
C SER A 247 13.36 13.88 15.79
N SER A 248 13.80 14.52 14.69
CA SER A 248 15.19 14.96 14.57
C SER A 248 15.42 16.07 15.61
N PRO A 249 16.27 15.86 16.63
CA PRO A 249 16.59 16.92 17.54
C PRO A 249 17.23 18.05 16.71
N ASN A 250 16.83 19.28 16.98
CA ASN A 250 17.45 20.51 16.48
C ASN A 250 18.94 20.56 16.88
N THR A 251 19.74 19.69 16.31
CA THR A 251 21.18 19.84 16.32
C THR A 251 21.51 20.68 15.09
N SER A 252 21.25 21.96 15.21
CA SER A 252 21.80 22.97 14.32
C SER A 252 23.33 22.89 14.39
N LEU A 253 23.92 22.04 13.57
CA LEU A 253 25.33 22.15 13.24
C LEU A 253 25.48 23.33 12.31
N GLY A 254 25.80 24.47 12.92
CA GLY A 254 26.42 25.60 12.25
C GLY A 254 25.47 26.59 11.58
N THR A 255 25.18 27.59 12.25
CA THR A 255 25.17 29.04 11.99
C THR A 255 24.15 29.70 12.88
N SER A 256 24.45 29.86 14.13
CA SER A 256 23.87 30.94 14.94
C SER A 256 24.99 31.81 15.49
N LEU A 257 25.26 32.85 14.76
CA LEU A 257 25.72 34.07 15.37
C LEU A 257 24.59 34.57 16.29
N ASN A 258 24.86 34.62 17.58
CA ASN A 258 24.06 35.19 18.66
C ASN A 258 22.80 34.44 19.10
N THR A 259 22.94 33.57 20.09
CA THR A 259 22.16 33.71 21.35
C THR A 259 22.79 32.81 22.42
N SER A 260 23.05 33.40 23.55
CA SER A 260 23.63 32.87 24.77
C SER A 260 22.80 31.73 25.38
N GLN A 261 23.30 30.49 25.23
CA GLN A 261 23.07 29.40 26.19
C GLN A 261 24.33 28.52 26.26
N PRO A 262 24.79 28.13 27.45
CA PRO A 262 26.01 27.35 27.60
C PRO A 262 25.75 25.87 27.27
N SER A 263 25.92 25.45 26.03
CA SER A 263 26.10 24.04 25.68
C SER A 263 27.56 23.70 25.88
N SER A 264 27.82 22.74 26.72
CA SER A 264 29.13 22.27 27.20
C SER A 264 29.95 21.50 26.13
N LEU A 265 29.80 21.80 24.85
CA LEU A 265 30.65 21.25 23.80
C LEU A 265 31.57 22.38 23.27
N PRO A 266 32.89 22.16 23.21
CA PRO A 266 33.82 23.14 22.68
C PRO A 266 33.52 23.39 21.18
N ALA A 267 33.23 24.67 20.86
CA ALA A 267 32.99 25.08 19.49
C ALA A 267 34.31 25.08 18.71
N ILE A 268 34.31 24.47 17.50
CA ILE A 268 35.43 24.56 16.58
C ILE A 268 35.44 25.96 16.00
N THR A 269 36.45 26.75 16.32
CA THR A 269 36.69 28.10 15.74
C THR A 269 37.66 27.96 14.57
N LEU A 270 37.20 28.32 13.36
CA LEU A 270 38.07 28.43 12.17
C LEU A 270 38.67 29.82 12.08
N GLN A 271 39.98 29.91 12.13
CA GLN A 271 40.75 31.13 11.84
C GLN A 271 41.49 31.01 10.51
N THR A 272 41.37 32.01 9.67
CA THR A 272 42.13 32.07 8.40
C THR A 272 43.61 32.32 8.71
N GLY A 273 44.47 31.38 8.30
CA GLY A 273 45.90 31.42 8.49
C GLY A 273 46.66 30.75 7.35
N PRO A 274 47.99 31.00 7.20
CA PRO A 274 48.80 30.43 6.15
C PRO A 274 49.08 28.91 6.33
N SER A 275 48.73 28.31 7.47
CA SER A 275 48.89 26.89 7.74
C SER A 275 47.71 26.35 8.57
N LEU A 276 47.36 25.08 8.31
CA LEU A 276 46.38 24.37 9.13
C LEU A 276 47.02 23.97 10.44
N LYS A 277 46.53 24.47 11.57
CA LYS A 277 46.91 24.03 12.92
C LYS A 277 45.70 23.40 13.57
N ILE A 278 45.91 22.18 14.07
CA ILE A 278 44.90 21.46 14.85
C ILE A 278 45.43 21.43 16.29
N ALA A 279 44.60 21.90 17.23
CA ALA A 279 44.95 21.87 18.66
C ALA A 279 43.77 21.28 19.44
N HIS A 280 44.07 20.32 20.31
CA HIS A 280 43.12 19.68 21.20
C HIS A 280 41.89 19.07 20.52
N LEU A 281 42.02 18.49 19.28
CA LEU A 281 40.95 17.86 18.58
C LEU A 281 40.57 16.51 19.20
N SER A 282 39.35 16.38 19.67
CA SER A 282 38.79 15.11 20.08
C SER A 282 37.64 14.74 19.13
N LEU A 283 37.68 13.56 18.54
CA LEU A 283 36.68 13.01 17.64
C LEU A 283 35.96 11.84 18.29
N VAL A 284 34.66 11.89 18.25
CA VAL A 284 33.76 10.83 18.77
C VAL A 284 32.89 10.34 17.61
N THR A 285 32.47 9.08 17.66
CA THR A 285 31.50 8.55 16.67
C THR A 285 30.19 9.34 16.74
N PRO A 286 29.43 9.44 15.63
CA PRO A 286 28.17 10.22 15.59
C PRO A 286 27.13 9.79 16.64
N ASP A 287 27.18 8.55 17.10
CA ASP A 287 26.38 7.98 18.20
C ASP A 287 26.89 8.33 19.62
N GLY A 288 28.05 9.01 19.70
CA GLY A 288 28.68 9.41 20.97
C GLY A 288 29.27 8.25 21.79
N GLN A 289 29.21 7.00 21.29
CA GLN A 289 29.59 5.82 22.07
C GLN A 289 31.08 5.50 22.01
N LYS A 290 31.79 5.91 20.94
CA LYS A 290 33.20 5.59 20.78
C LYS A 290 34.04 6.82 20.45
N GLN A 291 35.04 7.07 21.27
CA GLN A 291 36.03 8.12 21.01
C GLN A 291 37.06 7.59 20.00
N LEU A 292 37.17 8.25 18.85
CA LEU A 292 38.08 7.87 17.76
C LEU A 292 39.47 8.50 17.92
N ILE A 293 39.50 9.75 18.34
CA ILE A 293 40.73 10.53 18.57
C ILE A 293 40.55 11.31 19.88
N ARG A 294 41.56 11.35 20.68
CA ARG A 294 41.60 12.08 21.93
C ARG A 294 42.78 13.04 21.91
N ASP A 295 42.47 14.33 22.01
CA ASP A 295 43.44 15.42 22.20
C ASP A 295 44.58 15.43 21.17
N LEU A 296 44.24 15.45 19.86
CA LEU A 296 45.20 15.58 18.79
C LEU A 296 45.68 17.03 18.71
N SER A 297 46.99 17.22 18.83
CA SER A 297 47.64 18.53 18.74
C SER A 297 48.76 18.50 17.72
#